data_6dc4203cebb818fff0f2a8bb209f6afa
#
_entry.id   6dc4203cebb818fff0f2a8bb209f6afa
#
_cell.length_a   1.000
_cell.length_b   1.000
_cell.length_c   1.000
_cell.angle_alpha   90.00
_cell.angle_beta   90.00
_cell.angle_gamma   90.00
#
_symmetry.space_group_name_H-M   'P 1'
#
loop_
_entity.id
_entity.type
_entity.pdbx_description
1 polymer ?
#
loop_
_entity_poly.entity_id
_entity_poly.type
_entity_poly.pdbx_seq_one_letter_code
_entity_poly.pdbx_strand_id
1 'polypeptide(L)'
;MHTVRLLVFAATFCLFALLAPLASARDARAEYQTKLDALELEIAQRHVDVGLWCRERGFAQAAREHFVKAVEVSRGRHAHASSIKSLMERLGDEFWKKQVELTDARRKPYDKQVEKLERENVAARFKLASWAHERGLESEALAAFRALLDPEAPLVVNAKGQLQASAGQIPAACSAKILAEAISINGEPHVRHGVLALLAGVDSLSQASAPALLVRSTGTREQAEEFLKLGLALLPELERELSVRLERRPTLLLIDSRATYERYLVEADRQSYRSASGFADIARCVTLVCTEGKSLLEVQSLALHELSHLADAAAFPQAMPAWYSEGFAERFGGVGTFSWDGARLTLRGELDSERLTLLRGGGTPWPIAELVRIDPLSLWGSDREQAKRYYAQSWALYRWLSSEAPSSLRVRWDAWIASCKSAKRGFPPRTEPVPTPEELFRKHFDGALAELDSGLVNWLEVR
;
A
#
# COMPACT_ATOMS: atom_id res chain seq x y z
N MET A 1 -17.63 59.27 34.53
CA MET A 1 -18.28 57.94 34.45
C MET A 1 -18.86 57.58 33.06
N HIS A 2 -19.08 58.52 32.14
CA HIS A 2 -19.67 58.21 30.83
C HIS A 2 -18.65 57.58 29.81
N THR A 3 -17.37 57.97 29.86
CA THR A 3 -16.33 57.48 28.93
C THR A 3 -15.95 56.02 29.14
N VAL A 4 -16.01 55.48 30.35
CA VAL A 4 -15.69 54.06 30.64
C VAL A 4 -16.81 53.13 30.15
N ARG A 5 -18.08 53.56 30.19
CA ARG A 5 -19.22 52.78 29.66
C ARG A 5 -19.20 52.63 28.14
N LEU A 6 -18.72 53.65 27.40
CA LEU A 6 -18.61 53.55 25.93
C LEU A 6 -17.50 52.59 25.49
N LEU A 7 -16.36 52.55 26.20
CA LEU A 7 -15.25 51.65 25.92
C LEU A 7 -15.60 50.17 26.19
N VAL A 8 -16.37 49.90 27.25
CA VAL A 8 -16.84 48.54 27.55
C VAL A 8 -17.86 48.06 26.51
N PHE A 9 -18.77 48.94 26.04
CA PHE A 9 -19.74 48.59 25.00
C PHE A 9 -19.07 48.37 23.67
N ALA A 10 -18.07 49.14 23.27
CA ALA A 10 -17.30 48.96 22.05
C ALA A 10 -16.48 47.64 22.06
N ALA A 11 -15.82 47.34 23.19
CA ALA A 11 -15.08 46.09 23.36
C ALA A 11 -15.98 44.84 23.33
N THR A 12 -17.17 44.93 23.95
CA THR A 12 -18.15 43.83 23.94
C THR A 12 -18.76 43.63 22.53
N PHE A 13 -19.00 44.70 21.78
CA PHE A 13 -19.51 44.64 20.42
C PHE A 13 -18.45 44.11 19.45
N CYS A 14 -17.18 44.52 19.60
CA CYS A 14 -16.07 43.92 18.84
C CYS A 14 -15.85 42.44 19.15
N LEU A 15 -16.01 42.04 20.42
CA LEU A 15 -15.89 40.65 20.83
C LEU A 15 -17.04 39.79 20.23
N PHE A 16 -18.28 40.33 20.26
CA PHE A 16 -19.44 39.67 19.63
C PHE A 16 -19.31 39.62 18.09
N ALA A 17 -18.78 40.68 17.47
CA ALA A 17 -18.55 40.70 16.04
C ALA A 17 -17.44 39.71 15.58
N LEU A 18 -16.47 39.44 16.45
CA LEU A 18 -15.41 38.43 16.22
C LEU A 18 -15.86 36.99 16.54
N LEU A 19 -16.79 36.82 17.50
CA LEU A 19 -17.25 35.50 17.93
C LEU A 19 -18.40 34.95 17.03
N ALA A 20 -19.22 35.83 16.44
CA ALA A 20 -20.33 35.42 15.59
C ALA A 20 -19.88 34.63 14.33
N PRO A 21 -18.82 35.05 13.57
CA PRO A 21 -18.34 34.26 12.45
C PRO A 21 -17.67 32.94 12.88
N LEU A 22 -17.07 32.87 14.05
CA LEU A 22 -16.48 31.64 14.59
C LEU A 22 -17.57 30.62 15.00
N ALA A 23 -18.66 31.07 15.60
CA ALA A 23 -19.81 30.24 15.91
C ALA A 23 -20.46 29.70 14.62
N SER A 24 -20.68 30.57 13.62
CA SER A 24 -21.22 30.18 12.30
C SER A 24 -20.35 29.18 11.57
N ALA A 25 -19.00 29.34 11.62
CA ALA A 25 -18.07 28.39 11.01
C ALA A 25 -18.05 27.04 11.75
N ARG A 26 -18.21 27.05 13.08
CA ARG A 26 -18.31 25.81 13.87
C ARG A 26 -19.58 25.04 13.55
N ASP A 27 -20.71 25.73 13.43
CA ASP A 27 -21.99 25.13 13.08
C ASP A 27 -21.97 24.58 11.66
N ALA A 28 -21.37 25.30 10.71
CA ALA A 28 -21.20 24.82 9.33
C ALA A 28 -20.30 23.57 9.24
N ARG A 29 -19.24 23.48 10.03
CA ARG A 29 -18.40 22.26 10.11
C ARG A 29 -19.14 21.08 10.70
N ALA A 30 -19.93 21.28 11.74
CA ALA A 30 -20.77 20.24 12.32
C ALA A 30 -21.81 19.73 11.29
N GLU A 31 -22.42 20.65 10.54
CA GLU A 31 -23.34 20.30 9.45
C GLU A 31 -22.61 19.55 8.31
N TYR A 32 -21.39 19.99 7.94
CA TYR A 32 -20.56 19.28 6.94
C TYR A 32 -20.29 17.85 7.38
N GLN A 33 -19.87 17.64 8.63
CA GLN A 33 -19.60 16.30 9.14
C GLN A 33 -20.87 15.42 9.10
N THR A 34 -22.01 15.96 9.48
CA THR A 34 -23.31 15.26 9.39
C THR A 34 -23.62 14.85 7.95
N LYS A 35 -23.42 15.76 6.99
CA LYS A 35 -23.65 15.48 5.55
C LYS A 35 -22.65 14.47 5.01
N LEU A 36 -21.38 14.54 5.44
CA LEU A 36 -20.35 13.58 5.07
C LEU A 36 -20.68 12.18 5.60
N ASP A 37 -21.08 12.09 6.85
CA ASP A 37 -21.49 10.82 7.46
C ASP A 37 -22.72 10.21 6.74
N ALA A 38 -23.69 11.02 6.38
CA ALA A 38 -24.85 10.58 5.61
C ALA A 38 -24.45 10.12 4.20
N LEU A 39 -23.56 10.84 3.54
CA LEU A 39 -23.02 10.47 2.22
C LEU A 39 -22.22 9.16 2.27
N GLU A 40 -21.37 8.95 3.30
CA GLU A 40 -20.63 7.70 3.49
C GLU A 40 -21.60 6.51 3.64
N LEU A 41 -22.69 6.67 4.37
CA LEU A 41 -23.73 5.64 4.51
C LEU A 41 -24.47 5.37 3.19
N GLU A 42 -24.77 6.41 2.41
CA GLU A 42 -25.40 6.26 1.09
C GLU A 42 -24.47 5.53 0.10
N ILE A 43 -23.19 5.87 0.08
CA ILE A 43 -22.17 5.17 -0.73
C ILE A 43 -22.07 3.71 -0.29
N ALA A 44 -22.05 3.45 1.02
CA ALA A 44 -22.03 2.09 1.55
C ALA A 44 -23.25 1.29 1.10
N GLN A 45 -24.46 1.88 1.13
CA GLN A 45 -25.67 1.21 0.64
C GLN A 45 -25.56 0.85 -0.84
N ARG A 46 -25.06 1.75 -1.69
CA ARG A 46 -24.83 1.46 -3.11
C ARG A 46 -23.87 0.29 -3.34
N HIS A 47 -22.82 0.18 -2.53
CA HIS A 47 -21.93 -0.99 -2.57
C HIS A 47 -22.65 -2.26 -2.12
N VAL A 48 -23.53 -2.21 -1.12
CA VAL A 48 -24.36 -3.34 -0.72
C VAL A 48 -25.24 -3.80 -1.89
N ASP A 49 -25.90 -2.86 -2.57
CA ASP A 49 -26.81 -3.16 -3.69
C ASP A 49 -26.07 -3.86 -4.85
N VAL A 50 -24.87 -3.37 -5.20
CA VAL A 50 -24.04 -4.03 -6.22
C VAL A 50 -23.53 -5.38 -5.72
N GLY A 51 -23.15 -5.51 -4.46
CA GLY A 51 -22.76 -6.79 -3.85
C GLY A 51 -23.87 -7.84 -3.89
N LEU A 52 -25.11 -7.44 -3.59
CA LEU A 52 -26.28 -8.31 -3.70
C LEU A 52 -26.55 -8.71 -5.15
N TRP A 53 -26.46 -7.77 -6.08
CA TRP A 53 -26.60 -8.03 -7.51
C TRP A 53 -25.54 -9.03 -8.02
N CYS A 54 -24.29 -8.91 -7.59
CA CYS A 54 -23.22 -9.84 -7.89
C CYS A 54 -23.48 -11.24 -7.32
N ARG A 55 -23.93 -11.30 -6.04
CA ARG A 55 -24.28 -12.56 -5.37
C ARG A 55 -25.35 -13.35 -6.12
N GLU A 56 -26.44 -12.70 -6.54
CA GLU A 56 -27.52 -13.32 -7.30
C GLU A 56 -27.06 -13.95 -8.62
N ARG A 57 -25.97 -13.44 -9.19
CA ARG A 57 -25.38 -13.91 -10.46
C ARG A 57 -24.19 -14.86 -10.30
N GLY A 58 -23.87 -15.21 -9.03
CA GLY A 58 -22.78 -16.12 -8.74
C GLY A 58 -21.38 -15.48 -8.84
N PHE A 59 -21.27 -14.14 -8.93
CA PHE A 59 -20.01 -13.42 -8.91
C PHE A 59 -19.52 -13.25 -7.47
N ALA A 60 -19.14 -14.34 -6.84
CA ALA A 60 -18.87 -14.41 -5.41
C ALA A 60 -17.76 -13.44 -4.98
N GLN A 61 -16.65 -13.39 -5.73
CA GLN A 61 -15.52 -12.53 -5.40
C GLN A 61 -15.92 -11.04 -5.50
N ALA A 62 -16.55 -10.62 -6.60
CA ALA A 62 -17.03 -9.26 -6.76
C ALA A 62 -18.07 -8.87 -5.68
N ALA A 63 -18.97 -9.79 -5.33
CA ALA A 63 -19.93 -9.56 -4.23
C ALA A 63 -19.20 -9.28 -2.91
N ARG A 64 -18.19 -10.08 -2.59
CA ARG A 64 -17.38 -9.91 -1.39
C ARG A 64 -16.67 -8.56 -1.35
N GLU A 65 -16.03 -8.17 -2.45
CA GLU A 65 -15.32 -6.89 -2.56
C GLU A 65 -16.25 -5.70 -2.29
N HIS A 66 -17.46 -5.71 -2.89
CA HIS A 66 -18.43 -4.67 -2.64
C HIS A 66 -18.94 -4.67 -1.20
N PHE A 67 -19.18 -5.82 -0.56
CA PHE A 67 -19.57 -5.88 0.84
C PHE A 67 -18.47 -5.39 1.78
N VAL A 68 -17.21 -5.74 1.53
CA VAL A 68 -16.07 -5.22 2.28
C VAL A 68 -15.99 -3.71 2.13
N LYS A 69 -16.13 -3.21 0.89
CA LYS A 69 -16.09 -1.77 0.61
C LYS A 69 -17.21 -1.01 1.31
N ALA A 70 -18.42 -1.58 1.37
CA ALA A 70 -19.53 -0.99 2.10
C ALA A 70 -19.22 -0.81 3.60
N VAL A 71 -18.61 -1.84 4.23
CA VAL A 71 -18.22 -1.77 5.64
C VAL A 71 -17.10 -0.75 5.87
N GLU A 72 -16.10 -0.72 4.99
CA GLU A 72 -14.98 0.24 5.06
C GLU A 72 -15.48 1.69 4.95
N VAL A 73 -16.24 2.02 3.91
CA VAL A 73 -16.75 3.37 3.66
C VAL A 73 -17.63 3.85 4.81
N SER A 74 -18.46 2.99 5.36
CA SER A 74 -19.33 3.33 6.49
C SER A 74 -18.62 3.31 7.84
N ARG A 75 -17.35 2.94 7.89
CA ARG A 75 -16.59 2.72 9.16
C ARG A 75 -17.33 1.80 10.12
N GLY A 76 -18.03 0.80 9.60
CA GLY A 76 -18.87 -0.12 10.37
C GLY A 76 -20.17 0.43 10.91
N ARG A 77 -20.54 1.69 10.62
CA ARG A 77 -21.76 2.37 11.11
C ARG A 77 -23.01 2.05 10.31
N HIS A 78 -22.88 1.41 9.14
CA HIS A 78 -24.02 1.09 8.29
C HIS A 78 -25.01 0.16 9.03
N ALA A 79 -26.31 0.46 8.96
CA ALA A 79 -27.35 -0.31 9.63
C ALA A 79 -27.32 -1.82 9.30
N HIS A 80 -26.84 -2.15 8.11
CA HIS A 80 -26.67 -3.53 7.66
C HIS A 80 -25.25 -4.09 7.87
N ALA A 81 -24.31 -3.37 8.51
CA ALA A 81 -22.95 -3.85 8.68
C ALA A 81 -22.91 -5.20 9.41
N SER A 82 -23.67 -5.37 10.47
CA SER A 82 -23.84 -6.64 11.19
C SER A 82 -24.55 -7.69 10.33
N SER A 83 -25.57 -7.30 9.56
CA SER A 83 -26.30 -8.18 8.64
C SER A 83 -25.44 -8.61 7.46
N ILE A 84 -24.59 -7.70 6.93
CA ILE A 84 -23.59 -8.03 5.89
C ILE A 84 -22.58 -9.03 6.43
N LYS A 85 -22.06 -8.80 7.64
CA LYS A 85 -21.19 -9.74 8.34
C LYS A 85 -21.86 -11.11 8.49
N SER A 86 -23.04 -11.17 9.06
CA SER A 86 -23.83 -12.40 9.18
C SER A 86 -24.17 -13.06 7.85
N LEU A 87 -24.40 -12.28 6.80
CA LEU A 87 -24.61 -12.82 5.45
C LEU A 87 -23.35 -13.46 4.91
N MET A 88 -22.21 -12.82 5.06
CA MET A 88 -20.92 -13.36 4.64
C MET A 88 -20.56 -14.62 5.41
N GLU A 89 -20.88 -14.70 6.72
CA GLU A 89 -20.72 -15.89 7.56
C GLU A 89 -21.59 -17.05 7.06
N ARG A 90 -22.89 -16.80 6.81
CA ARG A 90 -23.84 -17.84 6.42
C ARG A 90 -23.60 -18.40 5.01
N LEU A 91 -23.02 -17.62 4.11
CA LEU A 91 -22.71 -18.07 2.76
C LEU A 91 -21.58 -19.11 2.74
N GLY A 92 -20.82 -19.22 3.85
CA GLY A 92 -19.80 -20.24 4.01
C GLY A 92 -18.69 -20.23 2.94
N ASP A 93 -17.65 -21.01 3.19
CA ASP A 93 -16.49 -21.10 2.31
C ASP A 93 -16.80 -21.65 0.91
N GLU A 94 -17.79 -22.53 0.81
CA GLU A 94 -18.15 -23.15 -0.47
C GLU A 94 -18.76 -22.19 -1.48
N PHE A 95 -19.56 -21.19 -1.00
CA PHE A 95 -20.10 -20.16 -1.87
C PHE A 95 -18.99 -19.30 -2.45
N TRP A 96 -18.01 -18.91 -1.61
CA TRP A 96 -16.89 -18.07 -2.02
C TRP A 96 -15.89 -18.79 -2.92
N LYS A 97 -15.87 -20.13 -2.90
CA LYS A 97 -15.07 -20.98 -3.79
C LYS A 97 -15.72 -21.23 -5.15
N LYS A 98 -17.04 -21.17 -5.23
CA LYS A 98 -17.79 -21.31 -6.49
C LYS A 98 -17.75 -20.00 -7.27
N GLN A 99 -16.57 -19.65 -7.79
CA GLN A 99 -16.46 -18.55 -8.74
C GLN A 99 -17.07 -18.97 -10.07
N VAL A 100 -18.09 -18.26 -10.50
CA VAL A 100 -18.44 -18.17 -11.91
C VAL A 100 -17.44 -17.20 -12.53
N GLU A 101 -16.57 -17.70 -13.37
CA GLU A 101 -15.57 -16.89 -14.07
C GLU A 101 -16.26 -15.74 -14.82
N LEU A 102 -15.81 -14.51 -14.59
CA LEU A 102 -16.26 -13.33 -15.32
C LEU A 102 -15.69 -13.39 -16.75
N THR A 103 -16.31 -14.24 -17.58
CA THR A 103 -16.05 -14.21 -19.03
C THR A 103 -16.41 -12.83 -19.59
N ASP A 104 -15.81 -12.41 -20.70
CA ASP A 104 -16.04 -11.07 -21.30
C ASP A 104 -17.54 -10.74 -21.49
N ALA A 105 -18.36 -11.73 -21.84
CA ALA A 105 -19.81 -11.57 -21.98
C ALA A 105 -20.54 -11.27 -20.65
N ARG A 106 -20.03 -11.79 -19.54
CA ARG A 106 -20.59 -11.58 -18.19
C ARG A 106 -19.99 -10.36 -17.51
N ARG A 107 -18.80 -9.95 -17.91
CA ARG A 107 -18.08 -8.79 -17.40
C ARG A 107 -18.76 -7.47 -17.77
N LYS A 108 -19.24 -7.34 -19.03
CA LYS A 108 -19.92 -6.12 -19.50
C LYS A 108 -21.08 -5.64 -18.60
N PRO A 109 -22.03 -6.49 -18.18
CA PRO A 109 -23.09 -6.07 -17.26
C PRO A 109 -22.54 -5.65 -15.87
N TYR A 110 -21.50 -6.31 -15.37
CA TYR A 110 -20.83 -5.96 -14.12
C TYR A 110 -20.14 -4.59 -14.23
N ASP A 111 -19.32 -4.39 -15.25
CA ASP A 111 -18.63 -3.11 -15.48
C ASP A 111 -19.63 -1.96 -15.56
N LYS A 112 -20.78 -2.15 -16.23
CA LYS A 112 -21.85 -1.15 -16.30
C LYS A 112 -22.46 -0.81 -14.93
N GLN A 113 -22.58 -1.77 -14.02
CA GLN A 113 -23.04 -1.50 -12.65
C GLN A 113 -22.01 -0.75 -11.85
N VAL A 114 -20.74 -1.11 -11.98
CA VAL A 114 -19.61 -0.42 -11.33
C VAL A 114 -19.48 1.02 -11.85
N GLU A 115 -19.52 1.23 -13.16
CA GLU A 115 -19.50 2.57 -13.76
C GLU A 115 -20.65 3.46 -13.27
N LYS A 116 -21.85 2.88 -13.16
CA LYS A 116 -23.01 3.60 -12.59
C LYS A 116 -22.75 3.99 -11.13
N LEU A 117 -22.31 3.02 -10.32
CA LEU A 117 -21.97 3.23 -8.91
C LEU A 117 -20.95 4.35 -8.74
N GLU A 118 -19.85 4.28 -9.48
CA GLU A 118 -18.76 5.27 -9.40
C GLU A 118 -19.26 6.66 -9.81
N ARG A 119 -19.97 6.77 -10.92
CA ARG A 119 -20.54 8.05 -11.38
C ARG A 119 -21.47 8.68 -10.33
N GLU A 120 -22.34 7.89 -9.70
CA GLU A 120 -23.25 8.37 -8.66
C GLU A 120 -22.49 8.81 -7.41
N ASN A 121 -21.47 8.06 -7.00
CA ASN A 121 -20.63 8.39 -5.85
C ASN A 121 -19.83 9.67 -6.10
N VAL A 122 -19.23 9.82 -7.27
CA VAL A 122 -18.47 11.01 -7.65
C VAL A 122 -19.40 12.25 -7.71
N ALA A 123 -20.59 12.13 -8.30
CA ALA A 123 -21.56 13.22 -8.34
C ALA A 123 -22.03 13.67 -6.95
N ALA A 124 -22.26 12.72 -6.04
CA ALA A 124 -22.68 13.02 -4.67
C ALA A 124 -21.54 13.69 -3.86
N ARG A 125 -20.30 13.23 -4.00
CA ARG A 125 -19.12 13.87 -3.40
C ARG A 125 -18.88 15.28 -3.95
N PHE A 126 -19.08 15.49 -5.25
CA PHE A 126 -18.96 16.81 -5.87
C PHE A 126 -19.99 17.79 -5.30
N LYS A 127 -21.24 17.37 -5.11
CA LYS A 127 -22.28 18.19 -4.45
C LYS A 127 -21.89 18.58 -3.03
N LEU A 128 -21.33 17.66 -2.25
CA LEU A 128 -20.87 17.97 -0.89
C LEU A 128 -19.68 18.96 -0.90
N ALA A 129 -18.72 18.80 -1.81
CA ALA A 129 -17.60 19.73 -1.97
C ALA A 129 -18.08 21.14 -2.36
N SER A 130 -19.04 21.25 -3.30
CA SER A 130 -19.63 22.51 -3.71
C SER A 130 -20.40 23.18 -2.58
N TRP A 131 -21.18 22.41 -1.82
CA TRP A 131 -21.87 22.91 -0.63
C TRP A 131 -20.89 23.45 0.44
N ALA A 132 -19.77 22.74 0.69
CA ALA A 132 -18.73 23.20 1.60
C ALA A 132 -18.12 24.51 1.14
N HIS A 133 -17.84 24.66 -0.16
CA HIS A 133 -17.34 25.88 -0.75
C HIS A 133 -18.33 27.07 -0.58
N GLU A 134 -19.60 26.87 -0.86
CA GLU A 134 -20.67 27.88 -0.70
C GLU A 134 -20.85 28.32 0.75
N ARG A 135 -20.49 27.48 1.72
CA ARG A 135 -20.53 27.78 3.16
C ARG A 135 -19.23 28.35 3.69
N GLY A 136 -18.24 28.60 2.84
CA GLY A 136 -16.94 29.15 3.24
C GLY A 136 -16.05 28.15 3.99
N LEU A 137 -16.36 26.84 3.95
CA LEU A 137 -15.54 25.76 4.51
C LEU A 137 -14.42 25.40 3.53
N GLU A 138 -13.46 26.31 3.42
CA GLU A 138 -12.46 26.26 2.36
C GLU A 138 -11.57 25.03 2.39
N SER A 139 -11.06 24.64 3.57
CA SER A 139 -10.20 23.47 3.76
C SER A 139 -10.93 22.16 3.40
N GLU A 140 -12.17 22.04 3.82
CA GLU A 140 -13.02 20.89 3.56
C GLU A 140 -13.38 20.79 2.07
N ALA A 141 -13.71 21.92 1.46
CA ALA A 141 -14.01 22.00 0.02
C ALA A 141 -12.79 21.63 -0.84
N LEU A 142 -11.60 22.18 -0.52
CA LEU A 142 -10.36 21.89 -1.23
C LEU A 142 -9.98 20.40 -1.12
N ALA A 143 -10.06 19.83 0.10
CA ALA A 143 -9.77 18.42 0.32
C ALA A 143 -10.74 17.52 -0.49
N ALA A 144 -12.04 17.86 -0.47
CA ALA A 144 -13.06 17.11 -1.20
C ALA A 144 -12.89 17.23 -2.72
N PHE A 145 -12.60 18.42 -3.27
CA PHE A 145 -12.34 18.58 -4.70
C PHE A 145 -11.06 17.89 -5.16
N ARG A 146 -9.97 17.95 -4.38
CA ARG A 146 -8.73 17.20 -4.69
C ARG A 146 -8.98 15.70 -4.81
N ALA A 147 -9.80 15.14 -3.92
CA ALA A 147 -10.13 13.72 -3.92
C ALA A 147 -10.98 13.29 -5.15
N LEU A 148 -11.52 14.23 -5.92
CA LEU A 148 -12.28 13.97 -7.15
C LEU A 148 -11.43 14.09 -8.42
N LEU A 149 -10.18 14.52 -8.30
CA LEU A 149 -9.24 14.63 -9.40
C LEU A 149 -8.36 13.38 -9.45
N ASP A 150 -8.12 12.90 -10.66
CA ASP A 150 -7.22 11.76 -10.87
C ASP A 150 -5.76 12.19 -10.65
N PRO A 151 -5.05 11.61 -9.67
CA PRO A 151 -3.65 11.95 -9.42
C PRO A 151 -2.70 11.46 -10.53
N GLU A 152 -3.16 10.60 -11.42
CA GLU A 152 -2.37 10.08 -12.54
C GLU A 152 -2.59 10.86 -13.84
N ALA A 153 -3.64 11.66 -13.91
CA ALA A 153 -3.94 12.50 -15.06
C ALA A 153 -3.50 13.96 -14.84
N PRO A 154 -3.02 14.65 -15.91
CA PRO A 154 -2.76 16.07 -15.84
C PRO A 154 -4.01 16.88 -15.49
N LEU A 155 -3.82 17.98 -14.75
CA LEU A 155 -4.89 18.92 -14.44
C LEU A 155 -5.31 19.70 -15.68
N VAL A 156 -6.55 19.59 -16.08
CA VAL A 156 -7.11 20.30 -17.22
C VAL A 156 -7.89 21.52 -16.75
N VAL A 157 -7.49 22.69 -17.26
CA VAL A 157 -8.10 23.99 -16.93
C VAL A 157 -8.86 24.51 -18.13
N ASN A 158 -10.10 24.95 -17.93
CA ASN A 158 -10.90 25.59 -18.98
C ASN A 158 -10.53 27.10 -19.15
N ALA A 159 -11.09 27.74 -20.13
CA ALA A 159 -10.87 29.16 -20.42
C ALA A 159 -11.23 30.11 -19.26
N LYS A 160 -12.01 29.66 -18.28
CA LYS A 160 -12.40 30.43 -17.10
C LYS A 160 -11.51 30.16 -15.88
N GLY A 161 -10.39 29.44 -16.06
CA GLY A 161 -9.47 29.08 -14.97
C GLY A 161 -10.03 28.02 -14.02
N GLN A 162 -11.02 27.23 -14.45
CA GLN A 162 -11.65 26.19 -13.64
C GLN A 162 -11.10 24.81 -14.01
N LEU A 163 -10.75 24.01 -13.00
CA LEU A 163 -10.38 22.61 -13.17
C LEU A 163 -11.62 21.76 -13.49
N GLN A 164 -11.44 20.82 -14.39
CA GLN A 164 -12.47 19.84 -14.76
C GLN A 164 -12.30 18.58 -13.93
N ALA A 165 -13.30 18.28 -13.08
CA ALA A 165 -13.48 16.96 -12.50
C ALA A 165 -14.52 16.16 -13.30
N SER A 166 -14.57 14.85 -13.14
CA SER A 166 -15.51 13.99 -13.87
C SER A 166 -16.99 14.33 -13.61
N ALA A 167 -17.32 14.93 -12.46
CA ALA A 167 -18.70 15.32 -12.09
C ALA A 167 -19.03 16.79 -12.39
N GLY A 168 -18.07 17.62 -12.80
CA GLY A 168 -18.31 19.04 -13.07
C GLY A 168 -17.06 19.93 -12.98
N GLN A 169 -17.28 21.22 -13.08
CA GLN A 169 -16.22 22.22 -13.02
C GLN A 169 -16.01 22.68 -11.58
N ILE A 170 -14.78 22.61 -11.10
CA ILE A 170 -14.41 23.10 -9.77
C ILE A 170 -14.42 24.63 -9.77
N PRO A 171 -14.97 25.30 -8.74
CA PRO A 171 -14.97 26.76 -8.64
C PRO A 171 -13.58 27.37 -8.85
N ALA A 172 -13.52 28.51 -9.54
CA ALA A 172 -12.23 29.13 -9.95
C ALA A 172 -11.30 29.41 -8.75
N ALA A 173 -11.86 29.85 -7.62
CA ALA A 173 -11.07 30.09 -6.40
C ALA A 173 -10.43 28.81 -5.84
N CYS A 174 -11.16 27.68 -5.82
CA CYS A 174 -10.63 26.38 -5.43
C CYS A 174 -9.63 25.85 -6.46
N SER A 175 -9.93 26.02 -7.76
CA SER A 175 -9.04 25.62 -8.85
C SER A 175 -7.69 26.32 -8.76
N ALA A 176 -7.66 27.64 -8.53
CA ALA A 176 -6.43 28.43 -8.39
C ALA A 176 -5.56 27.91 -7.22
N LYS A 177 -6.17 27.55 -6.08
CA LYS A 177 -5.44 26.99 -4.93
C LYS A 177 -4.92 25.58 -5.18
N ILE A 178 -5.71 24.74 -5.84
CA ILE A 178 -5.27 23.39 -6.21
C ILE A 178 -4.10 23.45 -7.19
N LEU A 179 -4.17 24.37 -8.17
CA LEU A 179 -3.08 24.59 -9.13
C LEU A 179 -1.81 25.16 -8.48
N ALA A 180 -1.95 26.08 -7.53
CA ALA A 180 -0.82 26.64 -6.79
C ALA A 180 -0.04 25.61 -5.99
N GLU A 181 -0.69 24.51 -5.61
CA GLU A 181 -0.09 23.39 -4.88
C GLU A 181 0.17 22.16 -5.78
N ALA A 182 -0.05 22.28 -7.09
CA ALA A 182 0.17 21.17 -8.02
C ALA A 182 1.64 20.76 -8.07
N ILE A 183 1.85 19.47 -8.36
CA ILE A 183 3.18 18.94 -8.66
C ILE A 183 3.31 18.75 -10.16
N SER A 184 4.46 19.10 -10.74
CA SER A 184 4.75 18.84 -12.14
C SER A 184 5.13 17.37 -12.33
N ILE A 185 4.46 16.65 -13.25
CA ILE A 185 4.86 15.31 -13.66
C ILE A 185 5.09 15.34 -15.17
N ASN A 186 6.32 15.03 -15.59
CA ASN A 186 6.75 15.15 -17.01
C ASN A 186 6.45 16.53 -17.64
N GLY A 187 6.48 17.58 -16.83
CA GLY A 187 6.19 18.96 -17.27
C GLY A 187 4.72 19.38 -17.16
N GLU A 188 3.80 18.46 -16.88
CA GLU A 188 2.37 18.74 -16.75
C GLU A 188 1.94 18.83 -15.28
N PRO A 189 1.01 19.74 -14.90
CA PRO A 189 0.54 19.88 -13.53
C PRO A 189 -0.38 18.72 -13.13
N HIS A 190 -0.16 18.16 -11.94
CA HIS A 190 -0.96 17.09 -11.35
C HIS A 190 -1.41 17.45 -9.93
N VAL A 191 -2.55 16.93 -9.51
CA VAL A 191 -3.05 17.15 -8.16
C VAL A 191 -2.17 16.45 -7.12
N ARG A 192 -1.81 17.17 -6.04
CA ARG A 192 -1.18 16.57 -4.85
C ARG A 192 -2.23 15.83 -4.02
N HIS A 193 -2.46 14.59 -4.35
CA HIS A 193 -3.37 13.70 -3.62
C HIS A 193 -2.76 12.31 -3.45
N GLY A 194 -3.21 11.54 -2.44
CA GLY A 194 -2.69 10.21 -2.17
C GLY A 194 -1.18 10.23 -1.90
N VAL A 195 -0.44 9.39 -2.60
CA VAL A 195 1.03 9.26 -2.46
C VAL A 195 1.75 10.59 -2.77
N LEU A 196 1.26 11.38 -3.72
CA LEU A 196 1.87 12.66 -4.09
C LEU A 196 1.76 13.70 -2.96
N ALA A 197 0.77 13.61 -2.10
CA ALA A 197 0.63 14.48 -0.94
C ALA A 197 1.73 14.25 0.12
N LEU A 198 2.33 13.06 0.14
CA LEU A 198 3.43 12.71 1.06
C LEU A 198 4.79 13.24 0.58
N LEU A 199 4.87 13.75 -0.66
CA LEU A 199 6.09 14.30 -1.25
C LEU A 199 6.20 15.81 -1.02
N ALA A 200 6.14 16.23 0.24
CA ALA A 200 6.26 17.62 0.61
C ALA A 200 7.63 18.21 0.15
N GLY A 201 7.59 19.36 -0.53
CA GLY A 201 8.78 20.03 -1.06
C GLY A 201 9.38 19.43 -2.34
N VAL A 202 8.68 18.48 -2.96
CA VAL A 202 9.01 18.02 -4.32
C VAL A 202 8.11 18.73 -5.31
N ASP A 203 8.66 19.53 -6.21
CA ASP A 203 7.89 20.33 -7.17
C ASP A 203 7.74 19.65 -8.53
N SER A 204 8.62 18.69 -8.84
CA SER A 204 8.57 17.95 -10.09
C SER A 204 8.95 16.49 -9.94
N LEU A 205 8.37 15.65 -10.80
CA LEU A 205 8.66 14.22 -10.93
C LEU A 205 8.75 13.86 -12.40
N SER A 206 9.61 12.89 -12.70
CA SER A 206 9.58 12.11 -13.92
C SER A 206 8.71 10.88 -13.72
N GLN A 207 7.94 10.48 -14.70
CA GLN A 207 7.04 9.32 -14.62
C GLN A 207 7.13 8.46 -15.87
N ALA A 208 7.16 7.17 -15.67
CA ALA A 208 6.93 6.13 -16.68
C ALA A 208 5.88 5.15 -16.17
N SER A 209 4.98 4.67 -17.03
CA SER A 209 3.88 3.82 -16.61
C SER A 209 3.51 2.75 -17.62
N ALA A 210 3.05 1.62 -17.11
CA ALA A 210 2.42 0.53 -17.83
C ALA A 210 1.22 0.03 -17.00
N PRO A 211 0.32 -0.79 -17.56
CA PRO A 211 -0.83 -1.31 -16.79
C PRO A 211 -0.44 -2.04 -15.50
N ALA A 212 0.72 -2.71 -15.48
CA ALA A 212 1.18 -3.51 -14.35
C ALA A 212 2.07 -2.76 -13.35
N LEU A 213 2.62 -1.59 -13.70
CA LEU A 213 3.57 -0.86 -12.85
C LEU A 213 3.56 0.64 -13.17
N LEU A 214 3.64 1.45 -12.13
CA LEU A 214 3.89 2.88 -12.20
C LEU A 214 5.26 3.17 -11.58
N VAL A 215 6.12 3.90 -12.29
CA VAL A 215 7.39 4.38 -11.74
C VAL A 215 7.40 5.90 -11.72
N ARG A 216 7.75 6.47 -10.58
CA ARG A 216 7.97 7.91 -10.40
C ARG A 216 9.37 8.15 -9.86
N SER A 217 10.02 9.20 -10.32
CA SER A 217 11.36 9.57 -9.90
C SER A 217 11.47 11.07 -9.68
N THR A 218 12.18 11.48 -8.64
CA THR A 218 12.65 12.87 -8.48
C THR A 218 13.81 13.18 -9.43
N GLY A 219 14.42 12.14 -10.03
CA GLY A 219 15.46 12.25 -11.04
C GLY A 219 14.91 12.33 -12.48
N THR A 220 15.62 11.70 -13.42
CA THR A 220 15.33 11.83 -14.85
C THR A 220 14.20 10.90 -15.34
N ARG A 221 13.67 11.22 -16.52
CA ARG A 221 12.66 10.38 -17.19
C ARG A 221 13.25 9.05 -17.65
N GLU A 222 14.48 9.08 -18.14
CA GLU A 222 15.21 7.88 -18.57
C GLU A 222 15.39 6.90 -17.39
N GLN A 223 15.65 7.43 -16.20
CA GLN A 223 15.69 6.61 -14.97
C GLN A 223 14.31 5.96 -14.71
N ALA A 224 13.24 6.72 -14.78
CA ALA A 224 11.91 6.16 -14.57
C ALA A 224 11.56 5.08 -15.61
N GLU A 225 11.90 5.29 -16.89
CA GLU A 225 11.69 4.33 -17.97
C GLU A 225 12.54 3.06 -17.82
N GLU A 226 13.80 3.19 -17.36
CA GLU A 226 14.68 2.05 -17.10
C GLU A 226 14.14 1.18 -15.95
N PHE A 227 13.72 1.80 -14.84
CA PHE A 227 13.15 1.06 -13.72
C PHE A 227 11.74 0.52 -14.00
N LEU A 228 10.99 1.13 -14.92
CA LEU A 228 9.75 0.54 -15.42
C LEU A 228 10.03 -0.78 -16.15
N LYS A 229 11.01 -0.83 -17.06
CA LYS A 229 11.39 -2.07 -17.76
C LYS A 229 11.86 -3.14 -16.78
N LEU A 230 12.73 -2.78 -15.84
CA LEU A 230 13.24 -3.70 -14.81
C LEU A 230 12.10 -4.30 -13.97
N GLY A 231 11.20 -3.46 -13.47
CA GLY A 231 10.07 -3.92 -12.66
C GLY A 231 9.07 -4.77 -13.45
N LEU A 232 8.79 -4.41 -14.72
CA LEU A 232 7.94 -5.23 -15.60
C LEU A 232 8.55 -6.60 -15.92
N ALA A 233 9.88 -6.72 -15.91
CA ALA A 233 10.55 -8.00 -16.06
C ALA A 233 10.51 -8.84 -14.75
N LEU A 234 10.46 -8.20 -13.59
CA LEU A 234 10.39 -8.87 -12.28
C LEU A 234 8.98 -9.38 -11.95
N LEU A 235 7.95 -8.56 -12.16
CA LEU A 235 6.59 -8.86 -11.66
C LEU A 235 6.07 -10.24 -12.07
N PRO A 236 6.20 -10.71 -13.33
CA PRO A 236 5.79 -12.06 -13.71
C PRO A 236 6.53 -13.17 -12.96
N GLU A 237 7.80 -12.95 -12.60
CA GLU A 237 8.60 -13.91 -11.84
C GLU A 237 8.09 -14.05 -10.41
N LEU A 238 7.73 -12.90 -9.78
CA LEU A 238 7.14 -12.88 -8.43
C LEU A 238 5.76 -13.55 -8.43
N GLU A 239 4.91 -13.21 -9.40
CA GLU A 239 3.57 -13.80 -9.54
C GLU A 239 3.65 -15.32 -9.74
N ARG A 240 4.61 -15.79 -10.53
CA ARG A 240 4.85 -17.22 -10.78
C ARG A 240 5.35 -17.93 -9.53
N GLU A 241 6.34 -17.35 -8.82
CA GLU A 241 6.92 -17.95 -7.62
C GLU A 241 5.91 -18.09 -6.49
N LEU A 242 5.11 -17.05 -6.28
CA LEU A 242 4.11 -17.02 -5.21
C LEU A 242 2.76 -17.61 -5.64
N SER A 243 2.58 -17.92 -6.93
CA SER A 243 1.28 -18.32 -7.51
C SER A 243 0.17 -17.32 -7.13
N VAL A 244 0.47 -16.03 -7.27
CA VAL A 244 -0.44 -14.92 -6.99
C VAL A 244 -0.44 -13.95 -8.16
N ARG A 245 -1.54 -13.23 -8.35
CA ARG A 245 -1.62 -12.08 -9.23
C ARG A 245 -1.76 -10.81 -8.39
N LEU A 246 -0.99 -9.78 -8.70
CA LEU A 246 -1.12 -8.48 -8.06
C LEU A 246 -2.40 -7.79 -8.55
N GLU A 247 -3.38 -7.66 -7.67
CA GLU A 247 -4.67 -7.01 -7.98
C GLU A 247 -4.54 -5.49 -8.09
N ARG A 248 -3.62 -4.91 -7.34
CA ARG A 248 -3.33 -3.47 -7.35
C ARG A 248 -2.04 -3.22 -8.11
N ARG A 249 -2.06 -2.21 -8.97
CA ARG A 249 -0.86 -1.75 -9.67
C ARG A 249 0.14 -1.15 -8.68
N PRO A 250 1.34 -1.73 -8.48
CA PRO A 250 2.36 -1.15 -7.62
C PRO A 250 2.89 0.18 -8.18
N THR A 251 3.34 1.03 -7.27
CA THR A 251 4.10 2.24 -7.61
C THR A 251 5.51 2.11 -7.06
N LEU A 252 6.52 2.23 -7.91
CA LEU A 252 7.92 2.37 -7.52
C LEU A 252 8.28 3.85 -7.49
N LEU A 253 8.72 4.35 -6.34
CA LEU A 253 9.11 5.74 -6.14
C LEU A 253 10.62 5.81 -5.87
N LEU A 254 11.36 6.42 -6.80
CA LEU A 254 12.79 6.67 -6.72
C LEU A 254 13.01 8.10 -6.22
N ILE A 255 13.69 8.26 -5.09
CA ILE A 255 13.93 9.56 -4.44
C ILE A 255 15.44 9.80 -4.36
N ASP A 256 15.91 10.85 -5.02
CA ASP A 256 17.33 11.20 -5.14
C ASP A 256 17.89 12.00 -3.95
N SER A 257 17.05 12.32 -2.96
CA SER A 257 17.43 13.04 -1.75
C SER A 257 17.02 12.27 -0.48
N ARG A 258 18.00 12.01 0.38
CA ARG A 258 17.76 11.39 1.68
C ARG A 258 16.78 12.20 2.53
N ALA A 259 16.90 13.49 2.52
CA ALA A 259 16.01 14.39 3.25
C ALA A 259 14.55 14.27 2.77
N THR A 260 14.33 14.14 1.45
CA THR A 260 13.00 13.93 0.86
C THR A 260 12.45 12.55 1.20
N TYR A 261 13.29 11.51 1.14
CA TYR A 261 12.92 10.15 1.54
C TYR A 261 12.47 10.10 3.00
N GLU A 262 13.24 10.69 3.92
CA GLU A 262 12.91 10.72 5.35
C GLU A 262 11.63 11.53 5.64
N ARG A 263 11.43 12.63 4.92
CA ARG A 263 10.20 13.41 5.02
C ARG A 263 8.97 12.61 4.59
N TYR A 264 9.07 11.88 3.48
CA TYR A 264 8.00 10.96 3.09
C TYR A 264 7.67 9.96 4.21
N LEU A 265 8.69 9.36 4.85
CA LEU A 265 8.47 8.40 5.93
C LEU A 265 7.79 9.05 7.16
N VAL A 266 8.08 10.33 7.44
CA VAL A 266 7.38 11.09 8.51
C VAL A 266 5.92 11.30 8.16
N GLU A 267 5.63 11.82 6.96
CA GLU A 267 4.27 12.06 6.49
C GLU A 267 3.44 10.78 6.36
N ALA A 268 4.10 9.66 6.08
CA ALA A 268 3.48 8.34 6.01
C ALA A 268 3.31 7.64 7.37
N ASP A 269 3.80 8.22 8.46
CA ASP A 269 3.89 7.61 9.80
C ASP A 269 4.73 6.32 9.81
N ARG A 270 5.93 6.41 9.23
CA ARG A 270 6.89 5.30 9.05
C ARG A 270 8.32 5.65 9.46
N GLN A 271 8.49 6.47 10.49
CA GLN A 271 9.79 6.99 10.94
C GLN A 271 10.78 5.90 11.36
N SER A 272 10.29 4.73 11.78
CA SER A 272 11.13 3.58 12.15
C SER A 272 12.01 3.07 10.99
N TYR A 273 11.63 3.34 9.73
CA TYR A 273 12.38 2.95 8.54
C TYR A 273 13.42 3.98 8.07
N ARG A 274 13.68 5.02 8.85
CA ARG A 274 14.63 6.09 8.47
C ARG A 274 16.05 5.59 8.21
N SER A 275 16.51 4.55 8.87
CA SER A 275 17.85 3.98 8.65
C SER A 275 17.95 3.13 7.38
N ALA A 276 16.84 2.65 6.85
CA ALA A 276 16.78 1.89 5.62
C ALA A 276 16.97 2.78 4.37
N SER A 277 17.31 2.17 3.25
CA SER A 277 17.41 2.85 1.94
C SER A 277 16.27 2.50 1.01
N GLY A 278 15.47 1.50 1.36
CA GLY A 278 14.24 1.09 0.71
C GLY A 278 13.14 0.90 1.74
N PHE A 279 11.90 0.92 1.29
CA PHE A 279 10.72 0.68 2.12
C PHE A 279 9.51 0.31 1.25
N ALA A 280 8.81 -0.76 1.58
CA ALA A 280 7.55 -1.14 0.95
C ALA A 280 6.35 -0.71 1.81
N ASP A 281 5.59 0.29 1.35
CA ASP A 281 4.31 0.69 1.93
C ASP A 281 3.18 -0.20 1.40
N ILE A 282 2.97 -1.32 2.05
CA ILE A 282 1.99 -2.33 1.63
C ILE A 282 0.57 -1.74 1.57
N ALA A 283 0.21 -0.90 2.55
CA ALA A 283 -1.13 -0.31 2.62
C ALA A 283 -1.44 0.58 1.41
N ARG A 284 -0.44 1.30 0.90
CA ARG A 284 -0.55 2.18 -0.28
C ARG A 284 -0.16 1.49 -1.59
N CYS A 285 0.41 0.28 -1.54
CA CYS A 285 0.99 -0.42 -2.69
C CYS A 285 2.10 0.40 -3.38
N VAL A 286 3.01 0.94 -2.56
CA VAL A 286 4.12 1.79 -2.99
C VAL A 286 5.43 1.25 -2.45
N THR A 287 6.44 1.20 -3.27
CA THR A 287 7.81 0.97 -2.85
C THR A 287 8.63 2.25 -3.01
N LEU A 288 9.44 2.57 -2.01
CA LEU A 288 10.33 3.71 -2.02
C LEU A 288 11.78 3.24 -2.06
N VAL A 289 12.59 3.89 -2.87
CA VAL A 289 14.04 3.68 -2.92
C VAL A 289 14.73 5.04 -2.87
N CYS A 290 15.60 5.23 -1.87
CA CYS A 290 16.51 6.36 -1.80
C CYS A 290 17.72 6.08 -2.69
N THR A 291 17.91 6.89 -3.74
CA THR A 291 18.99 6.70 -4.71
C THR A 291 20.25 7.49 -4.38
N GLU A 292 20.18 8.42 -3.42
CA GLU A 292 21.30 9.27 -3.04
C GLU A 292 22.53 8.46 -2.64
N GLY A 293 23.66 8.73 -3.29
CA GLY A 293 24.96 8.12 -2.99
C GLY A 293 25.09 6.65 -3.38
N LYS A 294 24.15 6.10 -4.17
CA LYS A 294 24.14 4.69 -4.58
C LYS A 294 24.49 4.51 -6.05
N SER A 295 25.18 3.42 -6.33
CA SER A 295 25.38 2.94 -7.69
C SER A 295 24.06 2.47 -8.32
N LEU A 296 24.01 2.42 -9.64
CA LEU A 296 22.84 1.91 -10.36
C LEU A 296 22.47 0.48 -9.92
N LEU A 297 23.46 -0.38 -9.74
CA LEU A 297 23.26 -1.76 -9.31
C LEU A 297 22.63 -1.83 -7.91
N GLU A 298 23.06 -0.99 -6.97
CA GLU A 298 22.45 -0.92 -5.63
C GLU A 298 21.01 -0.44 -5.68
N VAL A 299 20.71 0.56 -6.52
CA VAL A 299 19.32 1.04 -6.70
C VAL A 299 18.45 -0.04 -7.34
N GLN A 300 18.96 -0.75 -8.35
CA GLN A 300 18.27 -1.88 -8.96
C GLN A 300 18.00 -2.99 -7.94
N SER A 301 19.01 -3.35 -7.15
CA SER A 301 18.91 -4.31 -6.06
C SER A 301 17.79 -3.94 -5.07
N LEU A 302 17.79 -2.72 -4.57
CA LEU A 302 16.77 -2.21 -3.66
C LEU A 302 15.37 -2.20 -4.32
N ALA A 303 15.26 -1.77 -5.57
CA ALA A 303 13.97 -1.75 -6.25
C ALA A 303 13.36 -3.15 -6.40
N LEU A 304 14.17 -4.14 -6.77
CA LEU A 304 13.73 -5.54 -6.87
C LEU A 304 13.35 -6.10 -5.50
N HIS A 305 14.12 -5.80 -4.45
CA HIS A 305 13.87 -6.19 -3.07
C HIS A 305 12.53 -5.64 -2.58
N GLU A 306 12.30 -4.34 -2.70
CA GLU A 306 11.10 -3.69 -2.20
C GLU A 306 9.84 -4.08 -2.98
N LEU A 307 9.93 -4.26 -4.31
CA LEU A 307 8.82 -4.79 -5.11
C LEU A 307 8.43 -6.21 -4.69
N SER A 308 9.42 -7.01 -4.26
CA SER A 308 9.17 -8.37 -3.78
C SER A 308 8.31 -8.39 -2.50
N HIS A 309 8.48 -7.42 -1.60
CA HIS A 309 7.63 -7.30 -0.41
C HIS A 309 6.16 -7.02 -0.75
N LEU A 310 5.87 -6.27 -1.83
CA LEU A 310 4.46 -6.07 -2.25
C LEU A 310 3.84 -7.37 -2.75
N ALA A 311 4.60 -8.19 -3.46
CA ALA A 311 4.13 -9.48 -3.95
C ALA A 311 3.94 -10.49 -2.79
N ASP A 312 4.88 -10.52 -1.85
CA ASP A 312 4.78 -11.31 -0.63
C ASP A 312 3.51 -10.97 0.16
N ALA A 313 3.29 -9.68 0.43
CA ALA A 313 2.10 -9.21 1.13
C ALA A 313 0.77 -9.50 0.39
N ALA A 314 0.80 -9.57 -0.95
CA ALA A 314 -0.37 -9.95 -1.74
C ALA A 314 -0.65 -11.47 -1.70
N ALA A 315 0.40 -12.28 -1.56
CA ALA A 315 0.29 -13.74 -1.58
C ALA A 315 -0.28 -14.34 -0.28
N PHE A 316 -0.11 -13.63 0.83
CA PHE A 316 -0.48 -14.15 2.14
C PHE A 316 -1.54 -13.29 2.82
N PRO A 317 -2.57 -13.92 3.42
CA PRO A 317 -3.62 -13.21 4.17
C PRO A 317 -3.12 -12.51 5.43
N GLN A 318 -2.02 -12.98 6.01
CA GLN A 318 -1.33 -12.40 7.17
C GLN A 318 0.10 -12.08 6.79
N ALA A 319 0.69 -11.10 7.47
CA ALA A 319 2.11 -10.80 7.29
C ALA A 319 2.96 -12.03 7.63
N MET A 320 3.84 -12.41 6.74
CA MET A 320 4.81 -13.48 6.98
C MET A 320 5.85 -13.03 8.03
N PRO A 321 6.51 -13.97 8.73
CA PRO A 321 7.60 -13.61 9.62
C PRO A 321 8.70 -12.84 8.87
N ALA A 322 9.32 -11.88 9.55
CA ALA A 322 10.30 -10.99 8.92
C ALA A 322 11.43 -11.75 8.21
N TRP A 323 11.98 -12.80 8.82
CA TRP A 323 13.02 -13.62 8.20
C TRP A 323 12.60 -14.24 6.85
N TYR A 324 11.31 -14.61 6.72
CA TYR A 324 10.78 -15.15 5.47
C TYR A 324 10.67 -14.04 4.41
N SER A 325 10.03 -12.92 4.76
CA SER A 325 9.82 -11.80 3.84
C SER A 325 11.15 -11.22 3.36
N GLU A 326 12.13 -11.06 4.27
CA GLU A 326 13.47 -10.60 3.92
C GLU A 326 14.23 -11.63 3.08
N GLY A 327 14.18 -12.89 3.46
CA GLY A 327 14.83 -13.98 2.70
C GLY A 327 14.26 -14.12 1.29
N PHE A 328 12.94 -13.97 1.12
CA PHE A 328 12.27 -13.93 -0.16
C PHE A 328 12.71 -12.72 -0.99
N ALA A 329 12.68 -11.52 -0.42
CA ALA A 329 13.05 -10.28 -1.12
C ALA A 329 14.53 -10.30 -1.55
N GLU A 330 15.41 -10.81 -0.72
CA GLU A 330 16.84 -10.98 -1.01
C GLU A 330 17.11 -11.97 -2.16
N ARG A 331 16.23 -12.94 -2.39
CA ARG A 331 16.36 -13.84 -3.55
C ARG A 331 16.28 -13.09 -4.88
N PHE A 332 15.52 -12.00 -4.95
CA PHE A 332 15.31 -11.21 -6.16
C PHE A 332 16.17 -9.95 -6.19
N GLY A 333 16.36 -9.32 -5.02
CA GLY A 333 17.07 -8.06 -4.87
C GLY A 333 18.50 -8.18 -4.34
N GLY A 334 18.96 -9.36 -3.96
CA GLY A 334 20.35 -9.53 -3.49
C GLY A 334 21.37 -9.23 -4.58
N VAL A 335 22.43 -8.51 -4.24
CA VAL A 335 23.55 -8.28 -5.18
C VAL A 335 24.15 -9.62 -5.60
N GLY A 336 24.23 -9.88 -6.91
CA GLY A 336 24.70 -11.15 -7.47
C GLY A 336 23.59 -12.15 -7.80
N THR A 337 22.38 -12.02 -7.22
CA THR A 337 21.26 -12.94 -7.49
C THR A 337 20.59 -12.67 -8.83
N PHE A 338 20.82 -11.53 -9.43
CA PHE A 338 20.29 -11.13 -10.72
C PHE A 338 21.35 -10.48 -11.61
N SER A 339 21.05 -10.39 -12.91
CA SER A 339 21.68 -9.47 -13.84
C SER A 339 20.62 -8.81 -14.71
N TRP A 340 20.85 -7.55 -15.04
CA TRP A 340 20.00 -6.74 -15.89
C TRP A 340 20.85 -6.10 -17.00
N ASP A 341 20.44 -6.27 -18.25
CA ASP A 341 21.16 -5.75 -19.42
C ASP A 341 20.47 -4.56 -20.11
N GLY A 342 19.43 -4.01 -19.48
CA GLY A 342 18.57 -2.94 -20.03
C GLY A 342 17.31 -3.45 -20.73
N ALA A 343 17.20 -4.76 -20.98
CA ALA A 343 16.07 -5.39 -21.65
C ALA A 343 15.61 -6.68 -20.98
N ARG A 344 16.56 -7.47 -20.46
CA ARG A 344 16.30 -8.79 -19.87
C ARG A 344 16.79 -8.89 -18.45
N LEU A 345 15.89 -9.27 -17.55
CA LEU A 345 16.22 -9.70 -16.19
C LEU A 345 16.55 -11.20 -16.20
N THR A 346 17.75 -11.55 -15.74
CA THR A 346 18.14 -12.93 -15.53
C THR A 346 18.32 -13.16 -14.04
N LEU A 347 17.49 -14.01 -13.45
CA LEU A 347 17.65 -14.48 -12.08
C LEU A 347 18.65 -15.62 -12.06
N ARG A 348 19.86 -15.36 -11.55
CA ARG A 348 20.95 -16.31 -11.60
C ARG A 348 20.78 -17.48 -10.65
N GLY A 349 20.06 -17.26 -9.54
CA GLY A 349 19.93 -18.26 -8.48
C GLY A 349 21.26 -18.56 -7.77
N GLU A 350 22.30 -17.80 -8.08
CA GLU A 350 23.63 -17.96 -7.51
C GLU A 350 23.63 -17.43 -6.07
N LEU A 351 24.51 -17.98 -5.28
CA LEU A 351 24.70 -17.56 -3.91
C LEU A 351 25.45 -16.23 -3.89
N ASP A 352 24.95 -15.30 -3.12
CA ASP A 352 25.64 -14.04 -2.84
C ASP A 352 26.92 -14.32 -2.03
N SER A 353 28.08 -14.13 -2.67
CA SER A 353 29.38 -14.39 -2.04
C SER A 353 29.66 -13.49 -0.84
N GLU A 354 29.14 -12.26 -0.84
CA GLU A 354 29.31 -11.33 0.27
C GLU A 354 28.54 -11.81 1.50
N ARG A 355 27.27 -12.20 1.34
CA ARG A 355 26.46 -12.75 2.43
C ARG A 355 26.99 -14.06 2.96
N LEU A 356 27.49 -14.94 2.10
CA LEU A 356 28.15 -16.16 2.53
C LEU A 356 29.41 -15.86 3.36
N THR A 357 30.20 -14.87 2.96
CA THR A 357 31.38 -14.43 3.70
C THR A 357 30.98 -13.88 5.08
N LEU A 358 29.92 -13.07 5.17
CA LEU A 358 29.40 -12.59 6.44
C LEU A 358 28.96 -13.72 7.38
N LEU A 359 28.29 -14.74 6.84
CA LEU A 359 27.85 -15.89 7.64
C LEU A 359 29.01 -16.79 8.09
N ARG A 360 30.08 -16.92 7.29
CA ARG A 360 31.26 -17.74 7.62
C ARG A 360 32.26 -17.00 8.50
N GLY A 361 32.42 -15.70 8.30
CA GLY A 361 33.43 -14.89 9.00
C GLY A 361 32.95 -14.26 10.31
N GLY A 362 31.66 -14.20 10.57
CA GLY A 362 31.07 -13.37 11.62
C GLY A 362 30.63 -14.10 12.90
N GLY A 363 31.02 -15.35 13.12
CA GLY A 363 30.59 -16.15 14.29
C GLY A 363 29.44 -17.12 14.00
N THR A 364 28.94 -17.81 15.02
CA THR A 364 27.88 -18.81 14.89
C THR A 364 26.57 -18.16 14.43
N PRO A 365 25.87 -18.70 13.41
CA PRO A 365 24.54 -18.26 13.05
C PRO A 365 23.59 -18.32 14.25
N TRP A 366 22.57 -17.43 14.24
CA TRP A 366 21.51 -17.56 15.27
C TRP A 366 20.80 -18.89 15.16
N PRO A 367 20.51 -19.54 16.28
CA PRO A 367 19.59 -20.67 16.29
C PRO A 367 18.28 -20.28 15.58
N ILE A 368 17.71 -21.19 14.78
CA ILE A 368 16.49 -20.90 14.02
C ILE A 368 15.35 -20.47 14.94
N ALA A 369 15.29 -21.07 16.13
CA ALA A 369 14.29 -20.71 17.14
C ALA A 369 14.39 -19.23 17.60
N GLU A 370 15.56 -18.62 17.51
CA GLU A 370 15.80 -17.22 17.81
C GLU A 370 15.59 -16.35 16.57
N LEU A 371 16.17 -16.73 15.42
CA LEU A 371 16.08 -16.01 14.15
C LEU A 371 14.63 -15.68 13.80
N VAL A 372 13.72 -16.63 13.95
CA VAL A 372 12.30 -16.46 13.57
C VAL A 372 11.55 -15.44 14.43
N ARG A 373 12.15 -14.99 15.55
CA ARG A 373 11.56 -14.00 16.47
C ARG A 373 12.20 -12.63 16.41
N ILE A 374 13.31 -12.51 15.70
CA ILE A 374 14.03 -11.24 15.63
C ILE A 374 13.21 -10.23 14.81
N ASP A 375 13.07 -9.03 15.37
CA ASP A 375 12.61 -7.86 14.61
C ASP A 375 13.83 -7.16 13.99
N PRO A 376 14.01 -7.21 12.65
CA PRO A 376 15.14 -6.60 11.98
C PRO A 376 15.23 -5.09 12.16
N LEU A 377 14.11 -4.39 12.35
CA LEU A 377 14.11 -2.95 12.57
C LEU A 377 14.81 -2.57 13.87
N SER A 378 14.66 -3.40 14.90
CA SER A 378 15.36 -3.20 16.18
C SER A 378 16.89 -3.30 16.03
N LEU A 379 17.36 -4.19 15.14
CA LEU A 379 18.79 -4.35 14.85
C LEU A 379 19.36 -3.15 14.08
N TRP A 380 18.65 -2.65 13.07
CA TRP A 380 19.10 -1.48 12.31
C TRP A 380 19.31 -0.23 13.17
N GLY A 381 18.53 -0.09 14.24
CA GLY A 381 18.66 1.00 15.20
C GLY A 381 19.82 0.86 16.17
N SER A 382 20.27 -0.36 16.46
CA SER A 382 21.23 -0.67 17.53
C SER A 382 22.56 -1.25 17.02
N ASP A 383 22.54 -2.18 16.07
CA ASP A 383 23.73 -2.89 15.56
C ASP A 383 23.58 -3.25 14.08
N ARG A 384 24.18 -2.44 13.22
CA ARG A 384 24.12 -2.62 11.76
C ARG A 384 24.78 -3.91 11.27
N GLU A 385 25.81 -4.39 11.93
CA GLU A 385 26.48 -5.64 11.53
C GLU A 385 25.59 -6.84 11.86
N GLN A 386 24.93 -6.82 13.00
CA GLN A 386 23.91 -7.84 13.32
C GLN A 386 22.73 -7.76 12.35
N ALA A 387 22.27 -6.57 11.97
CA ALA A 387 21.25 -6.43 10.95
C ALA A 387 21.65 -7.09 9.63
N LYS A 388 22.85 -6.80 9.10
CA LYS A 388 23.35 -7.43 7.87
C LYS A 388 23.41 -8.96 7.99
N ARG A 389 23.85 -9.48 9.13
CA ARG A 389 23.89 -10.93 9.40
C ARG A 389 22.50 -11.53 9.41
N TYR A 390 21.52 -10.84 10.01
CA TYR A 390 20.13 -11.26 10.01
C TYR A 390 19.61 -11.43 8.57
N TYR A 391 19.79 -10.44 7.73
CA TYR A 391 19.40 -10.52 6.31
C TYR A 391 20.11 -11.64 5.57
N ALA A 392 21.43 -11.80 5.80
CA ALA A 392 22.20 -12.88 5.21
C ALA A 392 21.68 -14.26 5.64
N GLN A 393 21.41 -14.46 6.93
CA GLN A 393 20.91 -15.73 7.45
C GLN A 393 19.44 -16.00 7.02
N SER A 394 18.61 -14.97 6.96
CA SER A 394 17.25 -15.05 6.45
C SER A 394 17.22 -15.50 4.99
N TRP A 395 18.08 -14.91 4.16
CA TRP A 395 18.27 -15.32 2.77
C TRP A 395 18.78 -16.77 2.67
N ALA A 396 19.77 -17.15 3.46
CA ALA A 396 20.33 -18.51 3.45
C ALA A 396 19.27 -19.55 3.85
N LEU A 397 18.51 -19.29 4.91
CA LEU A 397 17.44 -20.16 5.38
C LEU A 397 16.31 -20.30 4.34
N TYR A 398 15.88 -19.17 3.77
CA TYR A 398 14.88 -19.18 2.71
C TYR A 398 15.35 -19.98 1.51
N ARG A 399 16.54 -19.69 1.01
CA ARG A 399 17.15 -20.35 -0.15
C ARG A 399 17.27 -21.85 0.05
N TRP A 400 17.83 -22.24 1.20
CA TRP A 400 18.03 -23.64 1.55
C TRP A 400 16.69 -24.39 1.66
N LEU A 401 15.74 -23.91 2.45
CA LEU A 401 14.45 -24.57 2.67
C LEU A 401 13.61 -24.65 1.40
N SER A 402 13.60 -23.60 0.59
CA SER A 402 12.76 -23.55 -0.63
C SER A 402 13.27 -24.46 -1.76
N SER A 403 14.56 -24.83 -1.77
CA SER A 403 15.13 -25.51 -2.95
C SER A 403 16.12 -26.63 -2.67
N GLU A 404 16.92 -26.56 -1.60
CA GLU A 404 18.10 -27.40 -1.43
C GLU A 404 18.10 -28.25 -0.15
N ALA A 405 17.18 -28.01 0.77
CA ALA A 405 17.02 -28.82 1.97
C ALA A 405 16.63 -30.28 1.67
N PRO A 406 16.90 -31.23 2.54
CA PRO A 406 16.39 -32.60 2.44
C PRO A 406 14.89 -32.63 2.19
N SER A 407 14.42 -33.67 1.50
CA SER A 407 13.00 -33.79 1.11
C SER A 407 12.05 -33.77 2.30
N SER A 408 12.46 -34.31 3.46
CA SER A 408 11.70 -34.26 4.72
C SER A 408 11.41 -32.82 5.18
N LEU A 409 12.38 -31.94 5.10
CA LEU A 409 12.24 -30.53 5.45
C LEU A 409 11.48 -29.74 4.39
N ARG A 410 11.69 -30.04 3.10
CA ARG A 410 10.95 -29.39 2.01
C ARG A 410 9.45 -29.70 2.07
N VAL A 411 9.07 -30.92 2.37
CA VAL A 411 7.65 -31.28 2.59
C VAL A 411 7.03 -30.46 3.74
N ARG A 412 7.77 -30.25 4.83
CA ARG A 412 7.32 -29.38 5.94
C ARG A 412 7.22 -27.91 5.52
N TRP A 413 8.17 -27.42 4.73
CA TRP A 413 8.17 -26.10 4.15
C TRP A 413 6.93 -25.86 3.27
N ASP A 414 6.66 -26.76 2.32
CA ASP A 414 5.52 -26.66 1.42
C ASP A 414 4.19 -26.70 2.20
N ALA A 415 4.10 -27.56 3.21
CA ALA A 415 2.94 -27.66 4.09
C ALA A 415 2.73 -26.37 4.93
N TRP A 416 3.81 -25.77 5.42
CA TRP A 416 3.74 -24.49 6.12
C TRP A 416 3.27 -23.35 5.22
N ILE A 417 3.86 -23.19 4.02
CA ILE A 417 3.47 -22.19 3.02
C ILE A 417 2.00 -22.37 2.64
N ALA A 418 1.56 -23.61 2.37
CA ALA A 418 0.16 -23.91 2.07
C ALA A 418 -0.77 -23.52 3.22
N SER A 419 -0.36 -23.78 4.47
CA SER A 419 -1.11 -23.39 5.66
C SER A 419 -1.22 -21.88 5.82
N CYS A 420 -0.12 -21.12 5.56
CA CYS A 420 -0.12 -19.66 5.58
C CYS A 420 -1.03 -19.07 4.48
N LYS A 421 -0.99 -19.62 3.26
CA LYS A 421 -1.86 -19.21 2.15
C LYS A 421 -3.34 -19.51 2.43
N SER A 422 -3.62 -20.63 3.10
CA SER A 422 -4.98 -21.03 3.46
C SER A 422 -5.52 -20.34 4.72
N ALA A 423 -4.65 -19.73 5.51
CA ALA A 423 -5.02 -18.94 6.69
C ALA A 423 -5.79 -17.69 6.23
N LYS A 424 -7.09 -17.85 5.99
CA LYS A 424 -7.94 -16.81 5.44
C LYS A 424 -7.91 -15.58 6.34
N ARG A 425 -7.68 -14.41 5.77
CA ARG A 425 -8.22 -13.16 6.32
C ARG A 425 -9.74 -13.33 6.33
N GLY A 426 -10.24 -13.99 7.39
CA GLY A 426 -11.66 -14.24 7.53
C GLY A 426 -12.37 -12.94 7.86
N PHE A 427 -13.17 -12.45 6.92
CA PHE A 427 -14.32 -11.68 7.31
C PHE A 427 -15.51 -12.65 7.21
N PRO A 428 -16.23 -12.90 8.30
CA PRO A 428 -16.17 -12.24 9.62
C PRO A 428 -14.97 -12.72 10.47
N PRO A 429 -14.56 -11.95 11.50
CA PRO A 429 -13.56 -12.42 12.43
C PRO A 429 -14.03 -13.76 13.02
N ARG A 430 -13.19 -14.78 12.92
CA ARG A 430 -13.46 -16.08 13.53
C ARG A 430 -13.56 -15.88 15.05
N THR A 431 -14.39 -16.68 15.70
CA THR A 431 -14.45 -16.75 17.17
C THR A 431 -13.15 -17.28 17.77
N GLU A 432 -12.37 -18.04 16.98
CA GLU A 432 -11.04 -18.50 17.35
C GLU A 432 -9.96 -17.69 16.61
N PRO A 433 -8.85 -17.32 17.29
CA PRO A 433 -7.74 -16.64 16.66
C PRO A 433 -7.14 -17.51 15.54
N VAL A 434 -6.92 -16.93 14.37
CA VAL A 434 -6.21 -17.62 13.29
C VAL A 434 -4.74 -17.69 13.69
N PRO A 435 -4.11 -18.88 13.68
CA PRO A 435 -2.71 -19.00 14.00
C PRO A 435 -1.86 -18.09 13.12
N THR A 436 -0.89 -17.41 13.71
CA THR A 436 0.06 -16.61 12.98
C THR A 436 0.98 -17.49 12.13
N PRO A 437 1.57 -16.96 11.03
CA PRO A 437 2.55 -17.70 10.25
C PRO A 437 3.74 -18.22 11.08
N GLU A 438 4.13 -17.50 12.14
CA GLU A 438 5.18 -17.93 13.07
C GLU A 438 4.72 -19.14 13.93
N GLU A 439 3.50 -19.11 14.45
CA GLU A 439 2.92 -20.26 15.19
C GLU A 439 2.78 -21.47 14.27
N LEU A 440 2.36 -21.25 13.01
CA LEU A 440 2.30 -22.30 11.99
C LEU A 440 3.70 -22.85 11.68
N PHE A 441 4.73 -21.99 11.57
CA PHE A 441 6.11 -22.43 11.36
C PHE A 441 6.56 -23.36 12.49
N ARG A 442 6.40 -22.92 13.74
CA ARG A 442 6.73 -23.77 14.91
C ARG A 442 5.99 -25.10 14.88
N LYS A 443 4.70 -25.11 14.55
CA LYS A 443 3.91 -26.34 14.47
C LYS A 443 4.42 -27.30 13.38
N HIS A 444 4.76 -26.80 12.20
CA HIS A 444 5.24 -27.63 11.09
C HIS A 444 6.68 -28.13 11.30
N PHE A 445 7.51 -27.35 12.00
CA PHE A 445 8.91 -27.68 12.28
C PHE A 445 9.16 -28.09 13.73
N ASP A 446 8.11 -28.30 14.53
CA ASP A 446 8.24 -28.86 15.88
C ASP A 446 8.97 -30.21 15.83
N GLY A 447 9.96 -30.39 16.72
CA GLY A 447 10.86 -31.55 16.74
C GLY A 447 11.92 -31.55 15.62
N ALA A 448 11.94 -30.62 14.68
CA ALA A 448 12.93 -30.54 13.59
C ALA A 448 13.85 -29.32 13.71
N LEU A 449 13.74 -28.49 14.74
CA LEU A 449 14.55 -27.26 14.86
C LEU A 449 16.06 -27.56 14.93
N ALA A 450 16.46 -28.62 15.66
CA ALA A 450 17.87 -29.03 15.69
C ALA A 450 18.38 -29.55 14.33
N GLU A 451 17.51 -30.21 13.54
CA GLU A 451 17.81 -30.60 12.16
C GLU A 451 17.94 -29.38 11.25
N LEU A 452 17.11 -28.35 11.45
CA LEU A 452 17.22 -27.08 10.72
C LEU A 452 18.55 -26.39 11.06
N ASP A 453 18.91 -26.27 12.32
CA ASP A 453 20.15 -25.62 12.76
C ASP A 453 21.38 -26.31 12.15
N SER A 454 21.50 -27.62 12.37
CA SER A 454 22.65 -28.40 11.86
C SER A 454 22.65 -28.47 10.33
N GLY A 455 21.50 -28.62 9.70
CA GLY A 455 21.38 -28.68 8.26
C GLY A 455 21.76 -27.38 7.56
N LEU A 456 21.35 -26.22 8.09
CA LEU A 456 21.74 -24.92 7.55
C LEU A 456 23.26 -24.67 7.72
N VAL A 457 23.84 -25.01 8.88
CA VAL A 457 25.27 -24.89 9.11
C VAL A 457 26.06 -25.75 8.11
N ASN A 458 25.71 -27.03 8.00
CA ASN A 458 26.36 -27.94 7.04
C ASN A 458 26.22 -27.44 5.58
N TRP A 459 25.07 -26.91 5.23
CA TRP A 459 24.86 -26.35 3.89
C TRP A 459 25.74 -25.13 3.63
N LEU A 460 25.94 -24.25 4.64
CA LEU A 460 26.83 -23.09 4.55
C LEU A 460 28.31 -23.47 4.45
N GLU A 461 28.74 -24.57 5.10
CA GLU A 461 30.13 -25.05 5.09
C GLU A 461 30.56 -25.63 3.73
N VAL A 462 29.62 -26.24 3.00
CA VAL A 462 29.90 -26.91 1.72
C VAL A 462 29.90 -25.93 0.55
N ARG A 463 29.38 -24.75 0.71
CA ARG A 463 29.21 -23.72 -0.34
C ARG A 463 30.21 -22.60 -0.19
#